data_c7fa3459db40e799777cf0a16b366af5
#
_entry.id   c7fa3459db40e799777cf0a16b366af5
#
_cell.length_a   1.000
_cell.length_b   1.000
_cell.length_c   1.000
_cell.angle_alpha   90.00
_cell.angle_beta   90.00
_cell.angle_gamma   90.00
#
_symmetry.space_group_name_H-M   'P 1'
#
loop_
_entity.id
_entity.type
_entity.pdbx_description
1 polymer ?
#
loop_
_entity_poly.entity_id
_entity_poly.type
_entity_poly.pdbx_seq_one_letter_code
_entity_poly.pdbx_strand_id
1 'polypeptide(L)'
;FVDIKQCHRYLLSELLAARNRPGPYGGSLENRTRLVRNVIGRIRDELPDLLVVTRMNAYDGIPYQGQGEDFVGAVCDHDLPLSTAFGTSPHDHLDLAPEEPCQVATMLAELGIAMINVSAGNPYSNPHVVRPAEFPPVDGYHAPEHPLVGVDRQFRLARAIQQAVPEVPVVGSGYSWLQDFVPHAAAANITN
;
A
#
# COMPACT_ATOMS: atom_id res chain seq x y z
N PHE A 1 1.60 17.91 12.79
CA PHE A 1 0.98 17.18 11.66
C PHE A 1 0.11 16.02 12.15
N VAL A 2 -0.78 15.57 11.31
CA VAL A 2 -1.55 14.34 11.51
C VAL A 2 -1.28 13.37 10.36
N ASP A 3 -1.11 12.08 10.69
CA ASP A 3 -0.91 10.99 9.72
C ASP A 3 -2.18 10.15 9.63
N ILE A 4 -2.83 10.19 8.46
CA ILE A 4 -4.06 9.43 8.19
C ILE A 4 -3.67 8.04 7.69
N LYS A 5 -4.01 7.01 8.47
CA LYS A 5 -3.65 5.63 8.16
C LYS A 5 -4.63 4.97 7.19
N GLN A 6 -4.19 4.75 5.95
CA GLN A 6 -4.91 4.07 4.87
C GLN A 6 -4.18 2.79 4.41
N CYS A 7 -3.67 2.01 5.36
CA CYS A 7 -2.85 0.84 5.06
C CYS A 7 -3.13 -0.32 6.01
N HIS A 8 -2.55 -1.49 5.70
CA HIS A 8 -2.50 -2.68 6.54
C HIS A 8 -3.87 -3.26 6.91
N ARG A 9 -4.84 -3.14 6.02
CA ARG A 9 -6.21 -3.67 6.20
C ARG A 9 -6.93 -3.12 7.44
N TYR A 10 -6.59 -1.88 7.87
CA TYR A 10 -7.41 -1.13 8.81
C TYR A 10 -8.55 -0.40 8.07
N LEU A 11 -9.45 0.27 8.79
CA LEU A 11 -10.71 0.78 8.27
C LEU A 11 -10.61 1.47 6.90
N LEU A 12 -9.72 2.45 6.74
CA LEU A 12 -9.61 3.20 5.48
C LEU A 12 -9.01 2.33 4.37
N SER A 13 -8.07 1.44 4.69
CA SER A 13 -7.53 0.46 3.75
C SER A 13 -8.59 -0.55 3.30
N GLU A 14 -9.43 -1.05 4.22
CA GLU A 14 -10.56 -1.92 3.89
C GLU A 14 -11.57 -1.23 2.99
N LEU A 15 -11.80 0.07 3.19
CA LEU A 15 -12.69 0.84 2.31
C LEU A 15 -12.11 0.99 0.90
N LEU A 16 -10.78 1.19 0.75
CA LEU A 16 -10.14 1.22 -0.58
C LEU A 16 -10.36 -0.08 -1.36
N ALA A 17 -10.39 -1.23 -0.67
CA ALA A 17 -10.62 -2.55 -1.24
C ALA A 17 -12.11 -2.93 -1.42
N ALA A 18 -13.06 -2.14 -0.91
CA ALA A 18 -14.47 -2.48 -0.78
C ALA A 18 -15.27 -2.38 -2.09
N ARG A 19 -14.79 -2.99 -3.19
CA ARG A 19 -15.44 -2.93 -4.51
C ARG A 19 -16.82 -3.57 -4.51
N ASN A 20 -17.02 -4.65 -3.77
CA ASN A 20 -18.28 -5.41 -3.71
C ASN A 20 -19.21 -4.96 -2.58
N ARG A 21 -18.80 -4.01 -1.75
CA ARG A 21 -19.61 -3.51 -0.65
C ARG A 21 -20.74 -2.64 -1.20
N PRO A 22 -22.00 -2.85 -0.81
CA PRO A 22 -23.10 -1.96 -1.15
C PRO A 22 -23.05 -0.66 -0.33
N GLY A 23 -23.73 0.38 -0.85
CA GLY A 23 -23.91 1.64 -0.14
C GLY A 23 -22.85 2.69 -0.39
N PRO A 24 -22.89 3.80 0.36
CA PRO A 24 -22.12 5.02 0.02
C PRO A 24 -20.62 4.95 0.31
N TYR A 25 -20.12 3.85 0.86
CA TYR A 25 -18.71 3.62 1.19
C TYR A 25 -18.14 2.39 0.49
N GLY A 26 -18.70 1.98 -0.65
CA GLY A 26 -18.24 0.84 -1.44
C GLY A 26 -18.59 0.97 -2.91
N GLY A 27 -18.17 0.01 -3.71
CA GLY A 27 -18.35 0.02 -5.17
C GLY A 27 -17.38 0.95 -5.88
N SER A 28 -17.83 2.11 -6.34
CA SER A 28 -16.98 3.06 -7.07
C SER A 28 -15.82 3.61 -6.21
N LEU A 29 -14.72 4.00 -6.86
CA LEU A 29 -13.57 4.58 -6.15
C LEU A 29 -13.96 5.85 -5.39
N GLU A 30 -14.87 6.66 -5.93
CA GLU A 30 -15.43 7.83 -5.26
C GLU A 30 -16.06 7.46 -3.91
N ASN A 31 -16.90 6.43 -3.89
CA ASN A 31 -17.54 5.96 -2.66
C ASN A 31 -16.53 5.38 -1.67
N ARG A 32 -15.59 4.58 -2.15
CA ARG A 32 -14.53 3.95 -1.33
C ARG A 32 -13.61 4.99 -0.68
N THR A 33 -13.42 6.15 -1.30
CA THR A 33 -12.62 7.28 -0.78
C THR A 33 -13.45 8.34 -0.03
N ARG A 34 -14.76 8.22 0.00
CA ARG A 34 -15.66 9.22 0.61
C ARG A 34 -15.31 9.57 2.05
N LEU A 35 -15.02 8.56 2.88
CA LEU A 35 -14.70 8.81 4.29
C LEU A 35 -13.40 9.62 4.45
N VAL A 36 -12.33 9.24 3.76
CA VAL A 36 -11.05 9.95 3.86
C VAL A 36 -11.17 11.38 3.29
N ARG A 37 -11.94 11.59 2.20
CA ARG A 37 -12.21 12.94 1.67
C ARG A 37 -12.89 13.81 2.72
N ASN A 38 -13.93 13.29 3.39
CA ASN A 38 -14.64 14.02 4.43
C ASN A 38 -13.76 14.34 5.65
N VAL A 39 -12.91 13.39 6.06
CA VAL A 39 -11.97 13.61 7.17
C VAL A 39 -10.96 14.71 6.84
N ILE A 40 -10.34 14.65 5.65
CA ILE A 40 -9.37 15.66 5.22
C ILE A 40 -10.06 17.03 5.09
N GLY A 41 -11.24 17.09 4.45
CA GLY A 41 -12.01 18.33 4.32
C GLY A 41 -12.29 18.97 5.67
N ARG A 42 -12.79 18.22 6.65
CA ARG A 42 -13.02 18.76 8.00
C ARG A 42 -11.76 19.23 8.69
N ILE A 43 -10.64 18.51 8.54
CA ILE A 43 -9.37 18.97 9.12
C ILE A 43 -8.96 20.31 8.50
N ARG A 44 -9.09 20.45 7.18
CA ARG A 44 -8.78 21.71 6.48
C ARG A 44 -9.65 22.87 6.91
N ASP A 45 -10.95 22.61 7.11
CA ASP A 45 -11.92 23.64 7.53
C ASP A 45 -11.67 24.12 8.96
N GLU A 46 -11.38 23.19 9.88
CA GLU A 46 -11.23 23.49 11.31
C GLU A 46 -9.80 23.87 11.71
N LEU A 47 -8.78 23.33 11.00
CA LEU A 47 -7.35 23.48 11.31
C LEU A 47 -6.53 23.71 10.04
N PRO A 48 -6.69 24.85 9.34
CA PRO A 48 -6.09 25.08 8.02
C PRO A 48 -4.56 25.02 7.99
N ASP A 49 -3.90 25.31 9.09
CA ASP A 49 -2.43 25.28 9.20
C ASP A 49 -1.87 23.91 9.58
N LEU A 50 -2.72 22.93 9.88
CA LEU A 50 -2.27 21.60 10.26
C LEU A 50 -1.79 20.83 9.01
N LEU A 51 -0.54 20.39 9.04
CA LEU A 51 -0.02 19.50 7.99
C LEU A 51 -0.73 18.14 8.08
N VAL A 52 -1.35 17.73 6.99
CA VAL A 52 -1.98 16.42 6.86
C VAL A 52 -1.11 15.55 5.95
N VAL A 53 -0.67 14.42 6.47
CA VAL A 53 0.08 13.40 5.74
C VAL A 53 -0.69 12.09 5.76
N THR A 54 -0.30 11.14 4.93
CA THR A 54 -0.96 9.83 4.92
C THR A 54 0.03 8.69 4.70
N ARG A 55 -0.28 7.54 5.29
CA ARG A 55 0.32 6.26 4.92
C ARG A 55 -0.71 5.40 4.22
N MET A 56 -0.46 5.05 2.96
CA MET A 56 -1.39 4.36 2.09
C MET A 56 -0.79 3.06 1.56
N ASN A 57 -1.56 1.96 1.59
CA ASN A 57 -1.23 0.80 0.77
C ASN A 57 -1.41 1.15 -0.70
N ALA A 58 -0.42 0.78 -1.51
CA ALA A 58 -0.52 0.81 -2.97
C ALA A 58 -0.66 -0.60 -3.58
N TYR A 59 -0.59 -1.63 -2.74
CA TYR A 59 -0.80 -3.03 -3.09
C TYR A 59 -1.17 -3.81 -1.83
N ASP A 60 -2.29 -4.49 -1.84
CA ASP A 60 -2.73 -5.30 -0.71
C ASP A 60 -2.21 -6.74 -0.79
N GLY A 61 -2.15 -7.32 -2.00
CA GLY A 61 -1.98 -8.76 -2.17
C GLY A 61 -3.15 -9.54 -1.58
N ILE A 62 -2.94 -10.82 -1.35
CA ILE A 62 -3.91 -11.70 -0.70
C ILE A 62 -3.29 -12.36 0.54
N PRO A 63 -4.10 -12.97 1.41
CA PRO A 63 -3.59 -13.67 2.59
C PRO A 63 -2.73 -14.89 2.26
N TYR A 64 -1.77 -15.15 3.13
CA TYR A 64 -0.90 -16.33 3.13
C TYR A 64 -0.97 -17.03 4.47
N GLN A 65 -0.69 -18.33 4.49
CA GLN A 65 -0.55 -19.13 5.70
C GLN A 65 0.65 -20.07 5.57
N GLY A 66 1.27 -20.41 6.68
CA GLY A 66 2.37 -21.38 6.67
C GLY A 66 1.90 -22.78 6.35
N GLN A 67 2.61 -23.49 5.48
CA GLN A 67 2.32 -24.87 5.09
C GLN A 67 3.60 -25.72 5.08
N GLY A 68 3.40 -27.04 5.22
CA GLY A 68 4.48 -28.03 5.21
C GLY A 68 5.33 -28.03 6.48
N GLU A 69 6.35 -28.91 6.50
CA GLU A 69 7.26 -29.05 7.64
C GLU A 69 8.12 -27.81 7.86
N ASP A 70 8.50 -27.14 6.77
CA ASP A 70 9.32 -25.92 6.81
C ASP A 70 8.49 -24.64 7.06
N PHE A 71 7.19 -24.77 7.22
CA PHE A 71 6.26 -23.67 7.48
C PHE A 71 6.42 -22.49 6.50
N VAL A 72 6.54 -22.81 5.21
CA VAL A 72 6.66 -21.81 4.14
C VAL A 72 5.29 -21.20 3.82
N GLY A 73 5.25 -19.90 3.57
CA GLY A 73 4.02 -19.19 3.22
C GLY A 73 3.42 -19.69 1.90
N ALA A 74 2.19 -20.15 1.95
CA ALA A 74 1.38 -20.49 0.79
C ALA A 74 0.14 -19.61 0.72
N VAL A 75 -0.27 -19.30 -0.49
CA VAL A 75 -1.47 -18.51 -0.76
C VAL A 75 -2.69 -19.20 -0.20
N CYS A 76 -3.53 -18.46 0.52
CA CYS A 76 -4.85 -18.95 0.92
C CYS A 76 -5.80 -19.07 -0.28
N ASP A 77 -6.77 -19.97 -0.18
CA ASP A 77 -7.82 -20.12 -1.19
C ASP A 77 -8.51 -18.78 -1.47
N HIS A 78 -8.72 -18.47 -2.72
CA HIS A 78 -9.35 -17.23 -3.17
C HIS A 78 -10.06 -17.40 -4.50
N ASP A 79 -11.09 -16.58 -4.71
CA ASP A 79 -11.82 -16.53 -5.97
C ASP A 79 -11.20 -15.54 -6.95
N LEU A 80 -11.26 -15.86 -8.23
CA LEU A 80 -10.92 -14.95 -9.31
C LEU A 80 -12.19 -14.52 -10.07
N PRO A 81 -12.27 -13.28 -10.54
CA PRO A 81 -11.28 -12.21 -10.37
C PRO A 81 -11.25 -11.66 -8.92
N LEU A 82 -10.07 -11.25 -8.47
CA LEU A 82 -9.90 -10.64 -7.14
C LEU A 82 -10.69 -9.33 -7.07
N SER A 83 -11.57 -9.23 -6.08
CA SER A 83 -12.46 -8.07 -5.93
C SER A 83 -12.25 -7.28 -4.62
N THR A 84 -11.38 -7.78 -3.74
CA THR A 84 -11.17 -7.23 -2.39
C THR A 84 -9.72 -6.90 -2.07
N ALA A 85 -8.85 -6.81 -3.09
CA ALA A 85 -7.44 -6.48 -2.95
C ALA A 85 -7.11 -5.20 -3.73
N PHE A 86 -6.85 -4.10 -3.02
CA PHE A 86 -6.54 -2.82 -3.62
C PHE A 86 -5.13 -2.82 -4.22
N GLY A 87 -4.95 -2.26 -5.41
CA GLY A 87 -3.66 -2.20 -6.10
C GLY A 87 -3.09 -3.55 -6.56
N THR A 88 -3.90 -4.61 -6.48
CA THR A 88 -3.57 -5.97 -6.91
C THR A 88 -4.34 -6.30 -8.19
N SER A 89 -3.67 -6.92 -9.16
CA SER A 89 -4.32 -7.38 -10.38
C SER A 89 -5.50 -8.31 -10.06
N PRO A 90 -6.63 -8.15 -10.73
CA PRO A 90 -7.78 -9.03 -10.51
C PRO A 90 -7.55 -10.48 -10.98
N HIS A 91 -6.54 -10.74 -11.80
CA HIS A 91 -6.29 -12.04 -12.40
C HIS A 91 -5.06 -12.77 -11.87
N ASP A 92 -4.11 -12.01 -11.28
CA ASP A 92 -2.91 -12.56 -10.66
C ASP A 92 -2.56 -11.75 -9.40
N HIS A 93 -2.57 -12.42 -8.25
CA HIS A 93 -2.29 -11.80 -6.97
C HIS A 93 -0.83 -11.32 -6.81
N LEU A 94 0.08 -11.75 -7.67
CA LEU A 94 1.48 -11.29 -7.67
C LEU A 94 1.69 -10.02 -8.51
N ASP A 95 0.75 -9.73 -9.41
CA ASP A 95 0.85 -8.57 -10.29
C ASP A 95 0.34 -7.29 -9.63
N LEU A 96 1.07 -6.20 -9.85
CA LEU A 96 0.69 -4.88 -9.41
C LEU A 96 -0.33 -4.25 -10.38
N ALA A 97 -1.37 -3.61 -9.82
CA ALA A 97 -2.33 -2.80 -10.56
C ALA A 97 -2.36 -1.38 -9.97
N PRO A 98 -1.36 -0.53 -10.30
CA PRO A 98 -1.15 0.76 -9.66
C PRO A 98 -2.14 1.84 -10.08
N GLU A 99 -3.03 1.60 -11.03
CA GLU A 99 -3.93 2.59 -11.62
C GLU A 99 -4.83 3.24 -10.55
N GLU A 100 -5.56 2.45 -9.76
CA GLU A 100 -6.39 3.00 -8.69
C GLU A 100 -5.56 3.62 -7.56
N PRO A 101 -4.46 3.01 -7.06
CA PRO A 101 -3.53 3.67 -6.15
C PRO A 101 -3.04 5.04 -6.62
N CYS A 102 -2.67 5.18 -7.90
CA CYS A 102 -2.28 6.46 -8.49
C CYS A 102 -3.44 7.47 -8.51
N GLN A 103 -4.66 7.05 -8.87
CA GLN A 103 -5.86 7.90 -8.80
C GLN A 103 -6.15 8.39 -7.38
N VAL A 104 -5.99 7.51 -6.38
CA VAL A 104 -6.13 7.89 -4.97
C VAL A 104 -5.05 8.89 -4.56
N ALA A 105 -3.80 8.69 -4.97
CA ALA A 105 -2.71 9.61 -4.70
C ALA A 105 -2.96 10.99 -5.30
N THR A 106 -3.42 11.06 -6.56
CA THR A 106 -3.80 12.31 -7.23
C THR A 106 -4.92 13.02 -6.47
N MET A 107 -5.97 12.30 -6.11
CA MET A 107 -7.08 12.83 -5.30
C MET A 107 -6.59 13.38 -3.95
N LEU A 108 -5.68 12.71 -3.29
CA LEU A 108 -5.10 13.14 -2.01
C LEU A 108 -4.24 14.41 -2.19
N ALA A 109 -3.46 14.49 -3.28
CA ALA A 109 -2.70 15.70 -3.65
C ALA A 109 -3.64 16.90 -3.86
N GLU A 110 -4.74 16.72 -4.60
CA GLU A 110 -5.77 17.76 -4.81
C GLU A 110 -6.42 18.24 -3.49
N LEU A 111 -6.51 17.35 -2.50
CA LEU A 111 -6.98 17.70 -1.14
C LEU A 111 -5.88 18.32 -0.26
N GLY A 112 -4.69 18.56 -0.82
CA GLY A 112 -3.59 19.23 -0.13
C GLY A 112 -2.83 18.35 0.86
N ILE A 113 -2.76 17.03 0.64
CA ILE A 113 -1.87 16.16 1.41
C ILE A 113 -0.41 16.62 1.24
N ALA A 114 0.30 16.78 2.36
CA ALA A 114 1.66 17.29 2.37
C ALA A 114 2.71 16.20 2.08
N MET A 115 2.40 14.92 2.27
CA MET A 115 3.30 13.80 2.02
C MET A 115 2.52 12.49 1.98
N ILE A 116 2.95 11.57 1.13
CA ILE A 116 2.40 10.20 1.04
C ILE A 116 3.48 9.19 1.38
N ASN A 117 3.26 8.37 2.42
CA ASN A 117 4.08 7.22 2.74
C ASN A 117 3.46 5.97 2.09
N VAL A 118 4.16 5.39 1.12
CA VAL A 118 3.70 4.21 0.38
C VAL A 118 4.03 2.94 1.15
N SER A 119 3.03 2.09 1.29
CA SER A 119 3.12 0.79 1.94
C SER A 119 2.49 -0.30 1.05
N ALA A 120 2.72 -1.55 1.39
CA ALA A 120 2.11 -2.71 0.74
C ALA A 120 1.77 -3.78 1.78
N GLY A 121 0.78 -4.60 1.47
CA GLY A 121 0.41 -5.78 2.25
C GLY A 121 -0.15 -5.49 3.63
N ASN A 122 -0.16 -6.55 4.44
CA ASN A 122 -0.73 -6.56 5.78
C ASN A 122 0.18 -7.38 6.73
N PRO A 123 0.60 -6.83 7.87
CA PRO A 123 1.49 -7.52 8.80
C PRO A 123 0.90 -8.81 9.40
N TYR A 124 -0.42 -8.99 9.33
CA TYR A 124 -1.11 -10.14 9.93
C TYR A 124 -1.38 -11.28 8.94
N SER A 125 -1.52 -10.97 7.65
CA SER A 125 -1.92 -11.96 6.64
C SER A 125 -0.90 -12.19 5.52
N ASN A 126 -0.02 -11.22 5.26
CA ASN A 126 1.08 -11.38 4.29
C ASN A 126 2.32 -10.54 4.70
N PRO A 127 2.91 -10.86 5.87
CA PRO A 127 4.01 -10.09 6.47
C PRO A 127 5.22 -9.94 5.56
N HIS A 128 5.55 -10.92 4.71
CA HIS A 128 6.65 -10.84 3.75
C HIS A 128 6.45 -9.73 2.70
N VAL A 129 5.20 -9.37 2.38
CA VAL A 129 4.87 -8.26 1.47
C VAL A 129 5.12 -6.91 2.13
N VAL A 130 4.69 -6.77 3.40
CA VAL A 130 4.89 -5.52 4.17
C VAL A 130 6.35 -5.28 4.47
N ARG A 131 7.02 -6.34 4.90
CA ARG A 131 8.39 -6.30 5.38
C ARG A 131 9.16 -7.47 4.79
N PRO A 132 9.76 -7.29 3.61
CA PRO A 132 10.66 -8.29 3.05
C PRO A 132 11.74 -8.66 4.08
N ALA A 133 11.91 -9.94 4.36
CA ALA A 133 12.86 -10.42 5.34
C ALA A 133 13.31 -11.84 4.99
N GLU A 134 14.56 -12.17 5.31
CA GLU A 134 15.10 -13.52 5.17
C GLU A 134 14.51 -14.45 6.23
N PHE A 135 14.30 -13.92 7.42
CA PHE A 135 13.69 -14.65 8.54
C PHE A 135 12.31 -14.10 8.88
N PRO A 136 11.33 -14.95 9.14
CA PRO A 136 9.99 -14.52 9.51
C PRO A 136 9.98 -13.84 10.90
N PRO A 137 8.92 -13.07 11.22
CA PRO A 137 8.59 -12.77 12.61
C PRO A 137 8.45 -14.06 13.43
N VAL A 138 8.54 -13.96 14.77
CA VAL A 138 8.58 -15.11 15.69
C VAL A 138 7.46 -16.14 15.46
N ASP A 139 6.29 -15.67 15.06
CA ASP A 139 5.07 -16.46 14.80
C ASP A 139 4.60 -16.40 13.33
N GLY A 140 5.50 -15.95 12.44
CA GLY A 140 5.24 -15.86 11.01
C GLY A 140 5.77 -17.08 10.24
N TYR A 141 5.26 -17.25 9.03
CA TYR A 141 5.76 -18.25 8.08
C TYR A 141 7.05 -17.78 7.39
N HIS A 142 7.85 -18.71 6.88
CA HIS A 142 8.99 -18.41 6.01
C HIS A 142 8.50 -17.79 4.69
N ALA A 143 9.13 -16.70 4.24
CA ALA A 143 8.74 -16.03 3.02
C ALA A 143 8.81 -16.98 1.81
N PRO A 144 7.78 -17.01 0.94
CA PRO A 144 7.77 -17.84 -0.26
C PRO A 144 8.61 -17.24 -1.40
N GLU A 145 9.16 -16.06 -1.20
CA GLU A 145 9.94 -15.32 -2.19
C GLU A 145 11.24 -14.79 -1.59
N HIS A 146 12.24 -14.56 -2.45
CA HIS A 146 13.47 -13.91 -2.01
C HIS A 146 13.19 -12.45 -1.57
N PRO A 147 13.76 -11.95 -0.46
CA PRO A 147 13.48 -10.60 0.04
C PRO A 147 13.63 -9.47 -0.97
N LEU A 148 14.58 -9.56 -1.91
CA LEU A 148 14.77 -8.55 -2.95
C LEU A 148 13.60 -8.44 -3.94
N VAL A 149 12.78 -9.48 -4.09
CA VAL A 149 11.52 -9.41 -4.87
C VAL A 149 10.54 -8.46 -4.18
N GLY A 150 10.40 -8.59 -2.87
CA GLY A 150 9.59 -7.68 -2.07
C GLY A 150 10.14 -6.24 -2.05
N VAL A 151 11.47 -6.07 -2.03
CA VAL A 151 12.13 -4.75 -2.11
C VAL A 151 11.85 -4.10 -3.48
N ASP A 152 12.00 -4.82 -4.58
CA ASP A 152 11.66 -4.33 -5.93
C ASP A 152 10.18 -3.90 -6.01
N ARG A 153 9.28 -4.71 -5.46
CA ARG A 153 7.85 -4.38 -5.36
C ARG A 153 7.62 -3.03 -4.66
N GLN A 154 8.25 -2.79 -3.52
CA GLN A 154 8.16 -1.52 -2.79
C GLN A 154 8.68 -0.35 -3.62
N PHE A 155 9.79 -0.53 -4.34
CA PHE A 155 10.38 0.50 -5.20
C PHE A 155 9.48 0.86 -6.37
N ARG A 156 8.93 -0.15 -7.05
CA ARG A 156 7.99 0.05 -8.17
C ARG A 156 6.73 0.80 -7.74
N LEU A 157 6.19 0.46 -6.57
CA LEU A 157 5.01 1.14 -6.01
C LEU A 157 5.32 2.61 -5.66
N ALA A 158 6.42 2.86 -4.95
CA ALA A 158 6.83 4.23 -4.60
C ALA A 158 7.07 5.09 -5.86
N ARG A 159 7.72 4.53 -6.87
CA ARG A 159 7.94 5.19 -8.16
C ARG A 159 6.62 5.53 -8.86
N ALA A 160 5.70 4.58 -8.97
CA ALA A 160 4.43 4.79 -9.63
C ALA A 160 3.62 5.92 -8.96
N ILE A 161 3.57 5.93 -7.63
CA ILE A 161 2.90 6.99 -6.87
C ILE A 161 3.61 8.34 -7.06
N GLN A 162 4.97 8.39 -6.97
CA GLN A 162 5.70 9.65 -7.15
C GLN A 162 5.53 10.22 -8.56
N GLN A 163 5.47 9.37 -9.58
CA GLN A 163 5.21 9.82 -10.97
C GLN A 163 3.79 10.36 -11.14
N ALA A 164 2.81 9.82 -10.42
CA ALA A 164 1.44 10.30 -10.46
C ALA A 164 1.25 11.66 -9.74
N VAL A 165 2.08 11.94 -8.73
CA VAL A 165 2.01 13.17 -7.92
C VAL A 165 3.39 13.80 -7.73
N PRO A 166 4.02 14.33 -8.79
CA PRO A 166 5.41 14.79 -8.75
C PRO A 166 5.67 15.91 -7.74
N GLU A 167 4.66 16.71 -7.42
CA GLU A 167 4.76 17.83 -6.49
C GLU A 167 4.58 17.43 -5.01
N VAL A 168 4.15 16.20 -4.73
CA VAL A 168 3.95 15.71 -3.36
C VAL A 168 5.08 14.76 -2.99
N PRO A 169 5.84 15.02 -1.92
CA PRO A 169 6.88 14.10 -1.47
C PRO A 169 6.32 12.71 -1.17
N VAL A 170 6.95 11.68 -1.73
CA VAL A 170 6.63 10.28 -1.49
C VAL A 170 7.71 9.60 -0.68
N VAL A 171 7.33 8.95 0.41
CA VAL A 171 8.20 8.12 1.23
C VAL A 171 8.01 6.67 0.82
N GLY A 172 9.05 6.07 0.24
CA GLY A 172 9.10 4.65 -0.09
C GLY A 172 9.66 3.79 1.04
N SER A 173 9.56 2.49 0.88
CA SER A 173 10.03 1.48 1.83
C SER A 173 11.02 0.51 1.18
N GLY A 174 11.69 -0.33 1.98
CA GLY A 174 12.59 -1.39 1.48
C GLY A 174 14.04 -0.96 1.26
N TYR A 175 14.35 0.33 1.24
CA TYR A 175 15.68 0.86 0.96
C TYR A 175 16.76 0.39 1.95
N SER A 176 16.42 0.15 3.21
CA SER A 176 17.36 -0.33 4.23
C SER A 176 18.02 -1.68 3.89
N TRP A 177 17.43 -2.46 2.99
CA TRP A 177 18.04 -3.67 2.44
C TRP A 177 19.31 -3.43 1.63
N LEU A 178 19.49 -2.21 1.11
CA LEU A 178 20.59 -1.84 0.24
C LEU A 178 21.76 -1.22 0.99
N GLN A 179 21.67 -1.11 2.32
CA GLN A 179 22.75 -0.61 3.20
C GLN A 179 23.39 0.67 2.65
N ASP A 180 24.68 0.61 2.32
CA ASP A 180 25.43 1.78 1.84
C ASP A 180 24.95 2.33 0.49
N PHE A 181 24.16 1.55 -0.28
CA PHE A 181 23.58 1.98 -1.55
C PHE A 181 22.24 2.73 -1.40
N VAL A 182 21.70 2.86 -0.20
CA VAL A 182 20.39 3.53 0.05
C VAL A 182 20.27 4.89 -0.64
N PRO A 183 21.21 5.85 -0.50
CA PRO A 183 21.07 7.16 -1.15
C PRO A 183 21.03 7.07 -2.68
N HIS A 184 21.87 6.22 -3.26
CA HIS A 184 21.94 6.02 -4.70
C HIS A 184 20.68 5.37 -5.27
N ALA A 185 20.19 4.33 -4.59
CA ALA A 185 18.96 3.64 -5.00
C ALA A 185 17.73 4.55 -4.86
N ALA A 186 17.65 5.32 -3.78
CA ALA A 186 16.55 6.26 -3.58
C ALA A 186 16.55 7.35 -4.67
N ALA A 187 17.70 7.96 -4.95
CA ALA A 187 17.84 8.94 -6.01
C ALA A 187 17.44 8.35 -7.37
N ALA A 188 17.95 7.17 -7.74
CA ALA A 188 17.61 6.50 -8.99
C ALA A 188 16.11 6.15 -9.08
N ASN A 189 15.48 5.79 -7.98
CA ASN A 189 14.05 5.45 -7.98
C ASN A 189 13.13 6.66 -8.13
N ILE A 190 13.59 7.85 -7.75
CA ILE A 190 12.83 9.10 -7.90
C ILE A 190 12.98 9.68 -9.33
N THR A 191 14.16 9.53 -9.91
CA THR A 191 14.50 10.18 -11.19
C THR A 191 14.15 9.36 -12.44
N ASN A 192 13.83 8.07 -12.31
CA ASN A 192 13.47 7.16 -13.40
C ASN A 192 12.05 6.62 -13.23
#